data_3bbcbbc27364cd516f82a1d606171d2c
#
_entry.id   3bbcbbc27364cd516f82a1d606171d2c
#
_cell.length_a   1.000
_cell.length_b   1.000
_cell.length_c   1.000
_cell.angle_alpha   90.00
_cell.angle_beta   90.00
_cell.angle_gamma   90.00
#
_symmetry.space_group_name_H-M   'P 1'
#
loop_
_entity.id
_entity.type
_entity.pdbx_description
1 polymer ?
#
loop_
_entity_poly.entity_id
_entity_poly.type
_entity_poly.pdbx_seq_one_letter_code
_entity_poly.pdbx_strand_id
1 'polypeptide(L)'
;MLTLMSGTAAPAGAVTAWPTYHLDGKRSGNDTSGPALNPASPAWTTGALDGQIYAEPVVTAGRVIVATENGTLYALEAATGHLVWQRHLADPVPDITRIAGCGNVVPLGITGTPAIDQATGTVFAVAETPGGPAGVQHLLFAVDLVSGAVKWQRNADPPGMDSPPHQQERGALVIGNGFVYVPFGGLFGDCGSYHGIVVGSAEDGSGPLLSWQTGGSAGGSWAPAGPSVDDDGRVYLATGNGFSTTTYDFTDSVLRLAPNLQLEGFFQSPTWAND
;
A
#
# COMPACT_ATOMS: atom_id res chain seq x y z
N MET A 1 30.61 50.06 -6.91
CA MET A 1 29.12 50.00 -6.96
C MET A 1 28.79 48.62 -7.46
N LEU A 2 28.47 47.71 -6.55
CA LEU A 2 28.20 46.29 -6.83
C LEU A 2 26.68 46.11 -6.94
N THR A 3 26.21 45.88 -8.15
CA THR A 3 24.78 45.66 -8.41
C THR A 3 24.44 44.22 -8.05
N LEU A 4 23.73 44.03 -6.93
CA LEU A 4 23.11 42.73 -6.57
C LEU A 4 21.98 42.45 -7.58
N MET A 5 22.18 41.46 -8.45
CA MET A 5 21.09 40.87 -9.23
C MET A 5 20.30 39.99 -8.29
N SER A 6 19.11 40.44 -7.87
CA SER A 6 18.10 39.60 -7.24
C SER A 6 17.50 38.68 -8.31
N GLY A 7 17.99 37.45 -8.36
CA GLY A 7 17.34 36.41 -9.14
C GLY A 7 15.98 36.11 -8.50
N THR A 8 14.90 36.41 -9.19
CA THR A 8 13.57 35.94 -8.84
C THR A 8 13.57 34.43 -9.02
N ALA A 9 13.43 33.68 -7.93
CA ALA A 9 13.16 32.25 -8.00
C ALA A 9 11.90 32.05 -8.86
N ALA A 10 11.98 31.18 -9.86
CA ALA A 10 10.82 30.79 -10.63
C ALA A 10 9.76 30.24 -9.63
N PRO A 11 8.46 30.55 -9.83
CA PRO A 11 7.43 29.95 -8.99
C PRO A 11 7.59 28.43 -9.08
N ALA A 12 7.63 27.76 -7.92
CA ALA A 12 7.57 26.31 -7.86
C ALA A 12 6.33 25.89 -8.65
N GLY A 13 6.53 25.15 -9.74
CA GLY A 13 5.44 24.60 -10.54
C GLY A 13 4.47 23.89 -9.59
N ALA A 14 3.17 23.95 -9.88
CA ALA A 14 2.17 23.25 -9.09
C ALA A 14 2.62 21.81 -8.94
N VAL A 15 2.81 21.35 -7.69
CA VAL A 15 3.16 19.94 -7.41
C VAL A 15 2.00 19.11 -7.89
N THR A 16 2.23 18.31 -8.93
CA THR A 16 1.23 17.38 -9.45
C THR A 16 0.89 16.39 -8.35
N ALA A 17 -0.39 16.06 -8.20
CA ALA A 17 -0.79 15.04 -7.25
C ALA A 17 -0.32 13.65 -7.73
N TRP A 18 0.22 12.87 -6.81
CA TRP A 18 0.59 11.47 -6.98
C TRP A 18 0.03 10.70 -5.77
N PRO A 19 -1.32 10.59 -5.66
CA PRO A 19 -1.99 10.20 -4.41
C PRO A 19 -1.95 8.71 -4.10
N THR A 20 -1.44 7.89 -5.01
CA THR A 20 -1.30 6.44 -4.86
C THR A 20 -0.16 5.95 -5.75
N TYR A 21 0.28 4.71 -5.56
CA TYR A 21 1.29 4.06 -6.39
C TYR A 21 0.99 4.25 -7.88
N HIS A 22 2.00 4.67 -8.65
CA HIS A 22 1.87 4.94 -10.09
C HIS A 22 0.70 5.88 -10.44
N LEU A 23 0.53 6.98 -9.68
CA LEU A 23 -0.29 8.15 -9.97
C LEU A 23 -1.78 7.98 -9.67
N ASP A 24 -2.43 6.94 -10.16
CA ASP A 24 -3.89 6.78 -10.13
C ASP A 24 -4.34 5.34 -9.85
N GLY A 25 -5.64 5.12 -9.69
CA GLY A 25 -6.20 3.80 -9.45
C GLY A 25 -5.97 2.79 -10.58
N LYS A 26 -5.71 3.25 -11.80
CA LYS A 26 -5.37 2.42 -12.96
C LYS A 26 -3.88 2.07 -13.03
N ARG A 27 -3.06 2.67 -12.19
CA ARG A 27 -1.59 2.51 -12.18
C ARG A 27 -0.94 3.00 -13.47
N SER A 28 -1.41 4.13 -14.02
CA SER A 28 -0.93 4.66 -15.31
C SER A 28 0.55 5.06 -15.28
N GLY A 29 1.06 5.53 -14.14
CA GLY A 29 2.47 5.89 -13.95
C GLY A 29 2.96 7.03 -14.86
N ASN A 30 2.06 7.77 -15.49
CA ASN A 30 2.40 8.77 -16.49
C ASN A 30 1.81 10.14 -16.15
N ASP A 31 2.62 11.00 -15.52
CA ASP A 31 2.28 12.40 -15.32
C ASP A 31 2.65 13.23 -16.54
N THR A 32 1.65 13.65 -17.31
CA THR A 32 1.82 14.51 -18.47
C THR A 32 1.73 16.01 -18.13
N SER A 33 1.45 16.36 -16.88
CA SER A 33 1.23 17.73 -16.42
C SER A 33 2.42 18.33 -15.67
N GLY A 34 3.35 17.47 -15.23
CA GLY A 34 4.55 17.88 -14.49
C GLY A 34 5.59 18.61 -15.35
N PRO A 35 6.41 19.44 -14.75
CA PRO A 35 7.57 20.03 -15.44
C PRO A 35 8.58 18.95 -15.80
N ALA A 36 9.42 19.23 -16.81
CA ALA A 36 10.53 18.34 -17.12
C ALA A 36 11.45 18.17 -15.90
N LEU A 37 11.69 16.93 -15.53
CA LEU A 37 12.58 16.62 -14.41
C LEU A 37 14.03 16.91 -14.77
N ASN A 38 14.75 17.55 -13.83
CA ASN A 38 16.20 17.65 -13.90
C ASN A 38 16.82 16.65 -12.90
N PRO A 39 17.25 15.46 -13.34
CA PRO A 39 17.79 14.44 -12.43
C PRO A 39 19.22 14.75 -11.96
N ALA A 40 19.83 15.85 -12.41
CA ALA A 40 21.24 16.14 -12.12
C ALA A 40 21.50 16.54 -10.66
N SER A 41 20.47 16.99 -9.93
CA SER A 41 20.58 17.31 -8.50
C SER A 41 19.23 17.15 -7.79
N PRO A 42 19.22 16.65 -6.55
CA PRO A 42 18.00 16.63 -5.74
C PRO A 42 17.56 18.06 -5.43
N ALA A 43 16.24 18.31 -5.42
CA ALA A 43 15.69 19.60 -5.00
C ALA A 43 15.93 19.85 -3.52
N TRP A 44 15.82 18.79 -2.70
CA TRP A 44 16.07 18.79 -1.26
C TRP A 44 16.34 17.37 -0.76
N THR A 45 16.83 17.28 0.45
CA THR A 45 16.97 16.03 1.22
C THR A 45 16.46 16.30 2.61
N THR A 46 15.60 15.40 3.12
CA THR A 46 15.15 15.45 4.51
C THR A 46 16.17 14.80 5.45
N GLY A 47 16.02 15.02 6.76
CA GLY A 47 16.75 14.28 7.78
C GLY A 47 16.38 12.79 7.79
N ALA A 48 17.11 12.00 8.55
CA ALA A 48 16.81 10.59 8.73
C ALA A 48 15.42 10.40 9.34
N LEU A 49 14.62 9.49 8.77
CA LEU A 49 13.37 9.02 9.33
C LEU A 49 13.64 7.83 10.27
N ASP A 50 12.62 7.40 11.03
CA ASP A 50 12.78 6.42 12.11
C ASP A 50 12.93 4.96 11.67
N GLY A 51 12.71 4.64 10.39
CA GLY A 51 12.76 3.26 9.90
C GLY A 51 13.07 3.15 8.40
N GLN A 52 13.15 1.91 7.94
CA GLN A 52 13.29 1.60 6.52
C GLN A 52 12.03 2.01 5.76
N ILE A 53 12.17 2.33 4.48
CA ILE A 53 11.10 2.75 3.59
C ILE A 53 11.07 1.80 2.42
N TYR A 54 9.97 1.03 2.30
CA TYR A 54 9.68 0.19 1.13
C TYR A 54 8.52 0.75 0.31
N ALA A 55 7.60 1.47 0.98
CA ALA A 55 6.49 2.14 0.35
C ALA A 55 6.95 3.24 -0.61
N GLU A 56 6.27 3.41 -1.75
CA GLU A 56 6.44 4.58 -2.61
C GLU A 56 5.93 5.84 -1.86
N PRO A 57 6.70 6.93 -1.81
CA PRO A 57 6.18 8.19 -1.29
C PRO A 57 5.04 8.72 -2.16
N VAL A 58 3.91 9.09 -1.55
CA VAL A 58 2.75 9.65 -2.27
C VAL A 58 2.62 11.14 -2.01
N VAL A 59 2.10 11.87 -3.02
CA VAL A 59 2.15 13.34 -3.03
C VAL A 59 0.77 13.92 -3.33
N THR A 60 0.32 14.86 -2.52
CA THR A 60 -0.84 15.70 -2.83
C THR A 60 -0.86 16.96 -1.97
N ALA A 61 -1.56 18.00 -2.43
CA ALA A 61 -1.78 19.25 -1.68
C ALA A 61 -0.49 19.83 -1.04
N GLY A 62 0.64 19.73 -1.75
CA GLY A 62 1.93 20.23 -1.27
C GLY A 62 2.56 19.40 -0.14
N ARG A 63 2.10 18.17 0.05
CA ARG A 63 2.63 17.21 1.03
C ARG A 63 3.21 15.99 0.34
N VAL A 64 4.34 15.50 0.85
CA VAL A 64 4.90 14.16 0.56
C VAL A 64 4.62 13.31 1.78
N ILE A 65 3.90 12.22 1.60
CA ILE A 65 3.61 11.25 2.66
C ILE A 65 4.57 10.08 2.50
N VAL A 66 5.26 9.74 3.59
CA VAL A 66 6.23 8.64 3.65
C VAL A 66 5.85 7.73 4.79
N ALA A 67 5.87 6.42 4.55
CA ALA A 67 5.63 5.38 5.55
C ALA A 67 6.92 4.63 5.87
N THR A 68 7.09 4.22 7.12
CA THR A 68 8.27 3.48 7.56
C THR A 68 7.90 2.16 8.22
N GLU A 69 8.86 1.23 8.23
CA GLU A 69 8.73 -0.05 8.93
C GLU A 69 8.69 0.08 10.46
N ASN A 70 8.93 1.26 10.99
CA ASN A 70 8.67 1.54 12.42
C ASN A 70 7.21 1.97 12.70
N GLY A 71 6.29 1.73 11.74
CA GLY A 71 4.87 2.03 11.94
C GLY A 71 4.54 3.52 11.95
N THR A 72 5.38 4.36 11.34
CA THR A 72 5.23 5.82 11.36
C THR A 72 4.92 6.38 9.98
N LEU A 73 3.93 7.27 9.90
CA LEU A 73 3.71 8.15 8.76
C LEU A 73 4.35 9.51 8.99
N TYR A 74 4.97 10.04 7.96
CA TYR A 74 5.52 11.40 7.90
C TYR A 74 4.83 12.19 6.80
N ALA A 75 4.52 13.45 7.09
CA ALA A 75 4.19 14.43 6.05
C ALA A 75 5.31 15.47 5.97
N LEU A 76 5.89 15.58 4.80
CA LEU A 76 6.92 16.56 4.50
C LEU A 76 6.35 17.61 3.55
N GLU A 77 6.82 18.84 3.66
CA GLU A 77 6.50 19.88 2.68
C GLU A 77 7.16 19.55 1.34
N ALA A 78 6.36 19.43 0.28
CA ALA A 78 6.84 18.99 -1.02
C ALA A 78 7.90 19.93 -1.65
N ALA A 79 7.84 21.21 -1.31
CA ALA A 79 8.79 22.22 -1.84
C ALA A 79 10.15 22.21 -1.14
N THR A 80 10.22 21.83 0.12
CA THR A 80 11.40 22.02 0.98
C THR A 80 11.90 20.76 1.68
N GLY A 81 11.08 19.71 1.77
CA GLY A 81 11.36 18.51 2.55
C GLY A 81 11.27 18.71 4.06
N HIS A 82 10.79 19.86 4.55
CA HIS A 82 10.63 20.09 5.98
C HIS A 82 9.50 19.23 6.55
N LEU A 83 9.71 18.71 7.76
CA LEU A 83 8.69 17.96 8.48
C LEU A 83 7.50 18.86 8.83
N VAL A 84 6.31 18.45 8.41
CA VAL A 84 5.03 19.09 8.76
C VAL A 84 4.40 18.41 9.96
N TRP A 85 4.27 17.09 9.90
CA TRP A 85 3.85 16.24 11.01
C TRP A 85 4.44 14.84 10.86
N GLN A 86 4.52 14.14 11.99
CA GLN A 86 4.77 12.71 12.05
C GLN A 86 3.71 12.06 12.94
N ARG A 87 3.33 10.84 12.60
CA ARG A 87 2.35 10.06 13.36
C ARG A 87 2.80 8.61 13.45
N HIS A 88 3.19 8.19 14.66
CA HIS A 88 3.35 6.78 14.95
C HIS A 88 1.96 6.15 15.06
N LEU A 89 1.67 5.16 14.21
CA LEU A 89 0.35 4.53 14.10
C LEU A 89 0.25 3.28 14.98
N ALA A 90 1.28 2.44 14.94
CA ALA A 90 1.35 1.21 15.72
C ALA A 90 2.80 0.76 15.89
N ASP A 91 3.09 0.05 16.97
CA ASP A 91 4.38 -0.60 17.15
C ASP A 91 4.56 -1.69 16.09
N PRO A 92 5.69 -1.75 15.39
CA PRO A 92 5.94 -2.78 14.39
C PRO A 92 6.14 -4.15 15.05
N VAL A 93 5.97 -5.23 14.28
CA VAL A 93 6.40 -6.57 14.70
C VAL A 93 7.92 -6.57 14.81
N PRO A 94 8.50 -6.74 16.01
CA PRO A 94 9.93 -6.52 16.20
C PRO A 94 10.83 -7.47 15.41
N ASP A 95 10.39 -8.72 15.26
CA ASP A 95 11.09 -9.76 14.51
C ASP A 95 10.10 -10.83 14.03
N ILE A 96 9.60 -10.65 12.83
CA ILE A 96 8.64 -11.57 12.21
C ILE A 96 9.24 -12.96 11.98
N THR A 97 10.56 -13.04 11.79
CA THR A 97 11.24 -14.32 11.55
C THR A 97 11.15 -15.28 12.73
N ARG A 98 11.05 -14.74 13.95
CA ARG A 98 10.87 -15.54 15.17
C ARG A 98 9.43 -16.00 15.36
N ILE A 99 8.48 -15.27 14.82
CA ILE A 99 7.05 -15.59 14.97
C ILE A 99 6.61 -16.55 13.85
N ALA A 100 6.91 -16.19 12.61
CA ALA A 100 6.48 -16.93 11.41
C ALA A 100 7.51 -17.99 10.94
N GLY A 101 8.77 -17.88 11.33
CA GLY A 101 9.84 -18.75 10.85
C GLY A 101 10.44 -18.33 9.51
N CYS A 102 9.94 -17.29 8.89
CA CYS A 102 10.46 -16.71 7.65
C CYS A 102 10.20 -15.20 7.61
N GLY A 103 10.52 -14.55 6.49
CA GLY A 103 10.45 -13.09 6.35
C GLY A 103 11.84 -12.48 6.23
N ASN A 104 11.92 -11.25 5.73
CA ASN A 104 13.19 -10.53 5.52
C ASN A 104 13.11 -9.04 5.88
N VAL A 105 11.98 -8.57 6.38
CA VAL A 105 11.78 -7.19 6.83
C VAL A 105 11.71 -7.20 8.37
N VAL A 106 12.66 -6.52 9.03
CA VAL A 106 12.80 -6.50 10.49
C VAL A 106 13.26 -5.11 10.92
N PRO A 107 12.47 -4.39 11.72
CA PRO A 107 11.11 -4.70 12.15
C PRO A 107 10.14 -4.65 10.96
N LEU A 108 8.93 -5.19 11.14
CA LEU A 108 7.88 -5.22 10.12
C LEU A 108 6.70 -4.34 10.56
N GLY A 109 6.44 -3.27 9.82
CA GLY A 109 5.45 -2.26 10.17
C GLY A 109 4.58 -1.82 8.99
N ILE A 110 4.92 -0.74 8.28
CA ILE A 110 4.18 -0.27 7.11
C ILE A 110 5.02 -0.51 5.87
N THR A 111 4.75 -1.63 5.17
CA THR A 111 5.49 -2.01 3.97
C THR A 111 4.78 -1.54 2.69
N GLY A 112 3.46 -1.65 2.63
CA GLY A 112 2.66 -1.27 1.48
C GLY A 112 2.57 0.24 1.28
N THR A 113 2.41 0.65 0.01
CA THR A 113 2.29 2.07 -0.34
C THR A 113 0.92 2.61 0.09
N PRO A 114 0.88 3.70 0.88
CA PRO A 114 -0.37 4.37 1.25
C PRO A 114 -1.16 4.87 0.04
N ALA A 115 -2.45 5.12 0.25
CA ALA A 115 -3.30 5.80 -0.72
C ALA A 115 -3.96 7.03 -0.09
N ILE A 116 -4.17 8.09 -0.88
CA ILE A 116 -4.77 9.33 -0.42
C ILE A 116 -6.08 9.58 -1.16
N ASP A 117 -7.18 9.64 -0.41
CA ASP A 117 -8.40 10.25 -0.91
C ASP A 117 -8.28 11.77 -0.85
N GLN A 118 -8.12 12.39 -2.02
CA GLN A 118 -7.95 13.84 -2.14
C GLN A 118 -9.24 14.60 -1.84
N ALA A 119 -10.40 13.98 -2.03
CA ALA A 119 -11.70 14.63 -1.81
C ALA A 119 -11.99 14.81 -0.31
N THR A 120 -11.64 13.84 0.52
CA THR A 120 -11.82 13.89 1.97
C THR A 120 -10.57 14.30 2.73
N GLY A 121 -9.42 14.41 2.05
CA GLY A 121 -8.13 14.67 2.67
C GLY A 121 -7.74 13.55 3.65
N THR A 122 -7.89 12.30 3.24
CA THR A 122 -7.62 11.12 4.08
C THR A 122 -6.48 10.30 3.51
N VAL A 123 -5.48 10.00 4.33
CA VAL A 123 -4.39 9.06 4.03
C VAL A 123 -4.76 7.72 4.63
N PHE A 124 -4.73 6.66 3.81
CA PHE A 124 -4.90 5.28 4.25
C PHE A 124 -3.57 4.55 4.25
N ALA A 125 -3.28 3.81 5.30
CA ALA A 125 -2.10 2.97 5.43
C ALA A 125 -2.41 1.74 6.27
N VAL A 126 -1.72 0.62 5.99
CA VAL A 126 -1.81 -0.60 6.79
C VAL A 126 -0.51 -0.79 7.55
N ALA A 127 -0.61 -1.07 8.85
CA ALA A 127 0.53 -1.43 9.69
C ALA A 127 0.39 -2.87 10.18
N GLU A 128 1.44 -3.67 10.00
CA GLU A 128 1.60 -4.94 10.70
C GLU A 128 2.11 -4.68 12.11
N THR A 129 1.41 -5.25 13.10
CA THR A 129 1.67 -4.95 14.51
C THR A 129 1.46 -6.20 15.37
N PRO A 130 2.16 -6.30 16.52
CA PRO A 130 1.85 -7.33 17.49
C PRO A 130 0.39 -7.21 17.96
N GLY A 131 -0.29 -8.33 18.09
CA GLY A 131 -1.66 -8.36 18.58
C GLY A 131 -2.51 -9.43 17.93
N GLY A 132 -3.81 -9.36 18.17
CA GLY A 132 -4.75 -10.37 17.70
C GLY A 132 -4.52 -11.77 18.31
N PRO A 133 -5.41 -12.74 17.98
CA PRO A 133 -5.32 -14.09 18.55
C PRO A 133 -4.07 -14.88 18.10
N ALA A 134 -3.51 -14.52 16.93
CA ALA A 134 -2.34 -15.19 16.35
C ALA A 134 -1.01 -14.49 16.67
N GLY A 135 -1.02 -13.43 17.47
CA GLY A 135 0.18 -12.67 17.84
C GLY A 135 0.59 -11.57 16.86
N VAL A 136 0.03 -11.53 15.67
CA VAL A 136 0.19 -10.50 14.64
C VAL A 136 -1.19 -10.13 14.08
N GLN A 137 -1.37 -8.88 13.75
CA GLN A 137 -2.57 -8.35 13.09
C GLN A 137 -2.20 -7.23 12.13
N HIS A 138 -3.09 -6.94 11.17
CA HIS A 138 -2.93 -5.88 10.20
C HIS A 138 -3.97 -4.79 10.48
N LEU A 139 -3.52 -3.60 10.85
CA LEU A 139 -4.40 -2.48 11.16
C LEU A 139 -4.42 -1.48 10.00
N LEU A 140 -5.60 -1.28 9.41
CA LEU A 140 -5.86 -0.20 8.46
C LEU A 140 -6.19 1.07 9.23
N PHE A 141 -5.46 2.13 8.93
CA PHE A 141 -5.65 3.47 9.50
C PHE A 141 -6.16 4.44 8.44
N ALA A 142 -7.05 5.32 8.85
CA ALA A 142 -7.40 6.54 8.14
C ALA A 142 -6.86 7.74 8.92
N VAL A 143 -6.03 8.54 8.27
CA VAL A 143 -5.29 9.64 8.89
C VAL A 143 -5.63 10.94 8.15
N ASP A 144 -5.87 11.99 8.88
CA ASP A 144 -6.10 13.31 8.30
C ASP A 144 -4.82 13.86 7.66
N LEU A 145 -4.88 14.18 6.37
CA LEU A 145 -3.75 14.62 5.56
C LEU A 145 -3.10 15.90 6.09
N VAL A 146 -3.89 16.80 6.69
CA VAL A 146 -3.42 18.13 7.13
C VAL A 146 -2.76 18.05 8.48
N SER A 147 -3.39 17.35 9.43
CA SER A 147 -2.99 17.33 10.85
C SER A 147 -2.25 16.07 11.30
N GLY A 148 -2.30 14.98 10.53
CA GLY A 148 -1.81 13.68 10.94
C GLY A 148 -2.64 13.02 12.05
N ALA A 149 -3.85 13.52 12.34
CA ALA A 149 -4.73 12.91 13.32
C ALA A 149 -5.35 11.63 12.77
N VAL A 150 -5.36 10.57 13.57
CA VAL A 150 -6.06 9.33 13.22
C VAL A 150 -7.58 9.62 13.28
N LYS A 151 -8.26 9.48 12.14
CA LYS A 151 -9.72 9.59 12.03
C LYS A 151 -10.39 8.33 12.56
N TRP A 152 -9.89 7.18 12.15
CA TRP A 152 -10.30 5.86 12.61
C TRP A 152 -9.23 4.81 12.30
N GLN A 153 -9.35 3.65 12.95
CA GLN A 153 -8.56 2.45 12.65
C GLN A 153 -9.45 1.21 12.78
N ARG A 154 -9.09 0.16 12.06
CA ARG A 154 -9.75 -1.15 12.16
C ARG A 154 -8.80 -2.28 11.80
N ASN A 155 -9.07 -3.48 12.29
CA ASN A 155 -8.40 -4.68 11.81
C ASN A 155 -8.81 -4.95 10.35
N ALA A 156 -7.81 -5.16 9.47
CA ALA A 156 -7.98 -5.49 8.06
C ALA A 156 -7.92 -7.01 7.80
N ASP A 157 -7.65 -7.82 8.81
CA ASP A 157 -7.69 -9.27 8.68
C ASP A 157 -9.14 -9.73 8.42
N PRO A 158 -9.45 -10.32 7.25
CA PRO A 158 -10.80 -10.77 7.00
C PRO A 158 -11.14 -11.98 7.88
N PRO A 159 -12.43 -12.20 8.20
CA PRO A 159 -12.85 -13.40 8.87
C PRO A 159 -12.40 -14.66 8.11
N GLY A 160 -11.72 -15.57 8.78
CA GLY A 160 -11.21 -16.80 8.17
C GLY A 160 -9.80 -16.67 7.58
N MET A 161 -9.08 -15.59 7.81
CA MET A 161 -7.64 -15.56 7.53
C MET A 161 -6.92 -16.59 8.39
N ASP A 162 -6.38 -17.63 7.76
CA ASP A 162 -5.88 -18.81 8.46
C ASP A 162 -4.65 -18.52 9.34
N SER A 163 -3.78 -17.64 8.88
CA SER A 163 -2.50 -17.40 9.55
C SER A 163 -2.01 -15.98 9.37
N PRO A 164 -2.54 -15.01 10.13
CA PRO A 164 -2.09 -13.62 10.07
C PRO A 164 -0.57 -13.43 10.12
N PRO A 165 0.22 -14.16 10.93
CA PRO A 165 1.67 -14.01 10.95
C PRO A 165 2.40 -14.41 9.67
N HIS A 166 1.76 -15.17 8.77
CA HIS A 166 2.33 -15.56 7.48
C HIS A 166 1.82 -14.72 6.31
N GLN A 167 0.86 -13.87 6.55
CA GLN A 167 0.37 -12.88 5.60
C GLN A 167 1.18 -11.60 5.73
N GLN A 168 1.45 -10.94 4.60
CA GLN A 168 2.09 -9.63 4.57
C GLN A 168 1.31 -8.70 3.66
N GLU A 169 0.99 -7.50 4.17
CA GLU A 169 0.51 -6.40 3.36
C GLU A 169 1.75 -5.64 2.83
N ARG A 170 2.04 -5.78 1.52
CA ARG A 170 3.20 -5.13 0.89
C ARG A 170 2.88 -4.46 -0.45
N GLY A 171 1.74 -4.76 -1.04
CA GLY A 171 1.27 -4.11 -2.24
C GLY A 171 0.64 -2.76 -1.93
N ALA A 172 0.61 -1.86 -2.91
CA ALA A 172 0.00 -0.56 -2.75
C ALA A 172 -1.51 -0.67 -2.51
N LEU A 173 -2.03 0.15 -1.61
CA LEU A 173 -3.47 0.35 -1.46
C LEU A 173 -4.04 1.04 -2.71
N VAL A 174 -5.31 0.77 -3.02
CA VAL A 174 -6.06 1.53 -4.00
C VAL A 174 -7.43 1.92 -3.47
N ILE A 175 -7.87 3.12 -3.83
CA ILE A 175 -9.18 3.66 -3.47
C ILE A 175 -10.08 3.61 -4.70
N GLY A 176 -11.30 3.16 -4.50
CA GLY A 176 -12.35 3.15 -5.53
C GLY A 176 -13.68 2.69 -4.97
N ASN A 177 -14.77 3.13 -5.57
CA ASN A 177 -16.13 2.70 -5.21
C ASN A 177 -16.54 2.96 -3.74
N GLY A 178 -15.89 3.91 -3.06
CA GLY A 178 -16.10 4.14 -1.62
C GLY A 178 -15.38 3.12 -0.71
N PHE A 179 -14.43 2.35 -1.28
CA PHE A 179 -13.63 1.37 -0.56
C PHE A 179 -12.13 1.63 -0.70
N VAL A 180 -11.39 1.25 0.33
CA VAL A 180 -9.94 1.04 0.28
C VAL A 180 -9.70 -0.44 0.09
N TYR A 181 -9.03 -0.83 -1.00
CA TYR A 181 -8.66 -2.21 -1.28
C TYR A 181 -7.23 -2.47 -0.82
N VAL A 182 -7.07 -3.52 -0.03
CA VAL A 182 -5.82 -3.91 0.65
C VAL A 182 -5.41 -5.29 0.15
N PRO A 183 -4.26 -5.43 -0.53
CA PRO A 183 -3.76 -6.72 -1.00
C PRO A 183 -2.88 -7.40 0.05
N PHE A 184 -2.93 -8.73 0.11
CA PHE A 184 -2.07 -9.53 0.96
C PHE A 184 -1.39 -10.65 0.17
N GLY A 185 -0.18 -10.95 0.55
CA GLY A 185 0.57 -12.11 0.10
C GLY A 185 1.32 -12.77 1.25
N GLY A 186 2.22 -13.71 0.95
CA GLY A 186 3.06 -14.33 1.95
C GLY A 186 4.32 -13.53 2.26
N LEU A 187 4.96 -13.88 3.36
CA LEU A 187 6.29 -13.43 3.72
C LEU A 187 7.34 -13.97 2.75
N PHE A 188 8.47 -13.29 2.64
CA PHE A 188 9.63 -13.84 1.92
C PHE A 188 10.04 -15.20 2.50
N GLY A 189 10.16 -16.20 1.63
CA GLY A 189 10.49 -17.57 2.01
C GLY A 189 9.30 -18.53 2.01
N ASP A 190 8.09 -18.04 1.67
CA ASP A 190 6.88 -18.86 1.43
C ASP A 190 6.58 -19.88 2.52
N CYS A 191 6.71 -19.47 3.78
CA CYS A 191 6.44 -20.35 4.91
C CYS A 191 4.99 -20.24 5.38
N GLY A 192 4.53 -21.29 6.04
CA GLY A 192 3.20 -21.36 6.62
C GLY A 192 2.08 -21.44 5.59
N SER A 193 0.87 -21.24 6.07
CA SER A 193 -0.33 -21.25 5.24
C SER A 193 -0.76 -19.81 4.98
N TYR A 194 -0.44 -19.27 3.82
CA TYR A 194 -0.87 -17.96 3.40
C TYR A 194 -1.66 -18.05 2.09
N HIS A 195 -2.36 -16.99 1.74
CA HIS A 195 -3.17 -16.89 0.52
C HIS A 195 -2.93 -15.54 -0.18
N GLY A 196 -3.19 -15.49 -1.47
CA GLY A 196 -3.44 -14.24 -2.16
C GLY A 196 -4.80 -13.74 -1.72
N ILE A 197 -4.83 -12.60 -1.03
CA ILE A 197 -6.07 -12.01 -0.52
C ILE A 197 -6.17 -10.57 -1.01
N VAL A 198 -7.39 -10.13 -1.29
CA VAL A 198 -7.73 -8.71 -1.36
C VAL A 198 -8.90 -8.45 -0.42
N VAL A 199 -8.77 -7.39 0.38
CA VAL A 199 -9.80 -6.93 1.32
C VAL A 199 -10.30 -5.57 0.88
N GLY A 200 -11.62 -5.34 0.98
CA GLY A 200 -12.24 -4.03 0.81
C GLY A 200 -12.80 -3.52 2.13
N SER A 201 -12.31 -2.39 2.60
CA SER A 201 -12.88 -1.64 3.73
C SER A 201 -13.56 -0.40 3.24
N ALA A 202 -14.78 -0.10 3.71
CA ALA A 202 -15.38 1.19 3.44
C ALA A 202 -14.44 2.33 3.91
N GLU A 203 -14.36 3.42 3.14
CA GLU A 203 -13.47 4.56 3.41
C GLU A 203 -13.78 5.29 4.73
N ASP A 204 -15.01 5.16 5.23
CA ASP A 204 -15.41 5.66 6.54
C ASP A 204 -15.16 4.69 7.71
N GLY A 205 -14.59 3.51 7.41
CA GLY A 205 -14.32 2.47 8.38
C GLY A 205 -15.54 1.67 8.84
N SER A 206 -16.73 1.95 8.30
CA SER A 206 -17.98 1.32 8.70
C SER A 206 -18.21 -0.04 8.00
N GLY A 207 -19.22 -0.77 8.47
CA GLY A 207 -19.69 -2.01 7.85
C GLY A 207 -18.70 -3.18 7.94
N PRO A 208 -19.05 -4.32 7.32
CA PRO A 208 -18.19 -5.48 7.26
C PRO A 208 -17.07 -5.29 6.24
N LEU A 209 -15.96 -6.02 6.40
CA LEU A 209 -14.96 -6.16 5.36
C LEU A 209 -15.53 -7.00 4.22
N LEU A 210 -15.22 -6.58 3.00
CA LEU A 210 -15.29 -7.42 1.81
C LEU A 210 -13.98 -8.21 1.70
N SER A 211 -14.00 -9.41 1.14
CA SER A 211 -12.77 -10.14 0.85
C SER A 211 -12.94 -11.13 -0.30
N TRP A 212 -11.84 -11.36 -1.00
CA TRP A 212 -11.64 -12.46 -1.92
C TRP A 212 -10.27 -13.08 -1.66
N GLN A 213 -10.13 -14.38 -1.83
CA GLN A 213 -8.85 -15.09 -1.65
C GLN A 213 -8.69 -16.25 -2.65
N THR A 214 -7.44 -16.67 -2.89
CA THR A 214 -7.11 -17.89 -3.64
C THR A 214 -7.68 -19.11 -2.95
N GLY A 215 -8.03 -20.14 -3.73
CA GLY A 215 -8.63 -21.37 -3.20
C GLY A 215 -7.64 -22.26 -2.45
N GLY A 216 -6.38 -22.26 -2.87
CA GLY A 216 -5.29 -23.01 -2.27
C GLY A 216 -4.35 -22.11 -1.45
N SER A 217 -3.40 -22.74 -0.75
CA SER A 217 -2.30 -22.03 -0.09
C SER A 217 -1.35 -21.42 -1.13
N ALA A 218 -0.70 -20.34 -0.79
CA ALA A 218 0.14 -19.50 -1.64
C ALA A 218 -0.67 -18.59 -2.59
N GLY A 219 -0.12 -18.25 -3.76
CA GLY A 219 -0.80 -17.36 -4.70
C GLY A 219 -0.87 -15.90 -4.23
N GLY A 220 0.11 -15.47 -3.43
CA GLY A 220 0.09 -14.15 -2.82
C GLY A 220 -0.03 -13.01 -3.82
N SER A 221 -0.73 -11.94 -3.45
CA SER A 221 -0.78 -10.70 -4.21
C SER A 221 0.41 -9.82 -3.83
N TRP A 222 1.58 -10.13 -4.40
CA TRP A 222 2.85 -9.48 -4.03
C TRP A 222 3.24 -8.30 -4.91
N ALA A 223 2.53 -8.08 -6.00
CA ALA A 223 2.87 -6.99 -6.91
C ALA A 223 2.94 -5.67 -6.13
N PRO A 224 4.05 -4.91 -6.20
CA PRO A 224 4.16 -3.63 -5.49
C PRO A 224 3.04 -2.66 -5.86
N ALA A 225 2.52 -2.77 -7.08
CA ALA A 225 1.39 -1.98 -7.53
C ALA A 225 0.07 -2.28 -6.78
N GLY A 226 -0.03 -3.45 -6.13
CA GLY A 226 -1.30 -3.87 -5.56
C GLY A 226 -2.41 -4.03 -6.59
N PRO A 227 -3.69 -3.97 -6.19
CA PRO A 227 -4.80 -3.97 -7.11
C PRO A 227 -4.89 -2.67 -7.90
N SER A 228 -5.54 -2.72 -9.07
CA SER A 228 -5.95 -1.54 -9.83
C SER A 228 -7.46 -1.47 -9.97
N VAL A 229 -8.00 -0.27 -10.19
CA VAL A 229 -9.43 -0.02 -10.36
C VAL A 229 -9.65 0.70 -11.69
N ASP A 230 -10.54 0.16 -12.54
CA ASP A 230 -10.88 0.78 -13.82
C ASP A 230 -12.01 1.83 -13.69
N ASP A 231 -12.37 2.48 -14.80
CA ASP A 231 -13.41 3.51 -14.84
C ASP A 231 -14.82 2.98 -14.54
N ASP A 232 -15.05 1.69 -14.70
CA ASP A 232 -16.30 1.02 -14.35
C ASP A 232 -16.31 0.53 -12.90
N GLY A 233 -15.22 0.79 -12.15
CA GLY A 233 -15.06 0.41 -10.77
C GLY A 233 -14.63 -1.04 -10.54
N ARG A 234 -14.27 -1.78 -11.59
CA ARG A 234 -13.78 -3.16 -11.44
C ARG A 234 -12.38 -3.18 -10.87
N VAL A 235 -12.14 -4.14 -9.99
CA VAL A 235 -10.85 -4.35 -9.33
C VAL A 235 -10.09 -5.46 -10.04
N TYR A 236 -8.84 -5.19 -10.42
CA TYR A 236 -7.95 -6.17 -11.03
C TYR A 236 -6.83 -6.51 -10.07
N LEU A 237 -6.54 -7.80 -9.94
CA LEU A 237 -5.55 -8.34 -9.00
C LEU A 237 -4.72 -9.40 -9.70
N ALA A 238 -3.40 -9.35 -9.54
CA ALA A 238 -2.52 -10.43 -9.94
C ALA A 238 -2.20 -11.31 -8.73
N THR A 239 -2.27 -12.62 -8.91
CA THR A 239 -1.86 -13.63 -7.93
C THR A 239 -0.58 -14.32 -8.37
N GLY A 240 0.27 -14.66 -7.42
CA GLY A 240 1.52 -15.36 -7.67
C GLY A 240 1.32 -16.87 -7.78
N ASN A 241 2.45 -17.59 -7.81
CA ASN A 241 2.49 -19.04 -7.93
C ASN A 241 1.80 -19.74 -6.74
N GLY A 242 1.17 -20.87 -7.04
CA GLY A 242 0.58 -21.77 -6.05
C GLY A 242 1.37 -23.05 -5.87
N PHE A 243 0.90 -23.91 -4.97
CA PHE A 243 1.49 -25.22 -4.75
C PHE A 243 0.71 -26.34 -5.42
N SER A 244 -0.51 -26.08 -5.90
CA SER A 244 -1.32 -27.07 -6.58
C SER A 244 -0.86 -27.26 -8.03
N THR A 245 -0.64 -28.51 -8.45
CA THR A 245 -0.34 -28.88 -9.84
C THR A 245 -1.49 -29.66 -10.49
N THR A 246 -2.59 -29.87 -9.77
CA THR A 246 -3.69 -30.72 -10.24
C THR A 246 -5.06 -30.07 -10.18
N THR A 247 -5.25 -29.11 -9.27
CA THR A 247 -6.52 -28.39 -9.10
C THR A 247 -6.26 -26.90 -9.21
N TYR A 248 -6.87 -26.26 -10.20
CA TYR A 248 -6.77 -24.82 -10.36
C TYR A 248 -7.46 -24.09 -9.20
N ASP A 249 -6.75 -23.16 -8.59
CA ASP A 249 -7.14 -22.47 -7.35
C ASP A 249 -6.98 -20.95 -7.42
N PHE A 250 -6.89 -20.40 -8.63
CA PHE A 250 -6.69 -18.98 -8.93
C PHE A 250 -5.32 -18.40 -8.56
N THR A 251 -4.33 -19.26 -8.40
CA THR A 251 -2.90 -18.85 -8.43
C THR A 251 -2.44 -18.62 -9.87
N ASP A 252 -1.31 -17.97 -10.07
CA ASP A 252 -0.73 -17.68 -11.40
C ASP A 252 -1.71 -16.99 -12.35
N SER A 253 -2.45 -16.02 -11.84
CA SER A 253 -3.62 -15.49 -12.54
C SER A 253 -3.71 -13.97 -12.47
N VAL A 254 -4.45 -13.41 -13.41
CA VAL A 254 -5.00 -12.05 -13.32
C VAL A 254 -6.51 -12.16 -13.16
N LEU A 255 -7.02 -11.56 -12.11
CA LEU A 255 -8.42 -11.61 -11.73
C LEU A 255 -9.11 -10.30 -12.06
N ARG A 256 -10.38 -10.37 -12.45
CA ARG A 256 -11.29 -9.24 -12.51
C ARG A 256 -12.41 -9.46 -11.52
N LEU A 257 -12.51 -8.55 -10.56
CA LEU A 257 -13.50 -8.58 -9.49
C LEU A 257 -14.47 -7.40 -9.63
N ALA A 258 -15.73 -7.61 -9.27
CA ALA A 258 -16.68 -6.52 -9.08
C ALA A 258 -16.25 -5.60 -7.91
N PRO A 259 -16.83 -4.40 -7.76
CA PRO A 259 -16.53 -3.52 -6.61
C PRO A 259 -16.70 -4.18 -5.23
N ASN A 260 -17.60 -5.15 -5.11
CA ASN A 260 -17.83 -5.93 -3.89
C ASN A 260 -16.95 -7.19 -3.78
N LEU A 261 -15.89 -7.27 -4.60
CA LEU A 261 -14.93 -8.37 -4.67
C LEU A 261 -15.51 -9.72 -5.12
N GLN A 262 -16.68 -9.76 -5.73
CA GLN A 262 -17.16 -10.96 -6.42
C GLN A 262 -16.36 -11.18 -7.71
N LEU A 263 -15.91 -12.42 -7.95
CA LEU A 263 -15.17 -12.77 -9.15
C LEU A 263 -16.08 -12.67 -10.39
N GLU A 264 -15.68 -11.84 -11.36
CA GLU A 264 -16.37 -11.68 -12.65
C GLU A 264 -15.65 -12.37 -13.81
N GLY A 265 -14.35 -12.58 -13.69
CA GLY A 265 -13.54 -13.22 -14.71
C GLY A 265 -12.09 -13.32 -14.30
N PHE A 266 -11.35 -14.15 -15.02
CA PHE A 266 -9.92 -14.32 -14.80
C PHE A 266 -9.21 -14.73 -16.09
N PHE A 267 -7.89 -14.49 -16.08
CA PHE A 267 -6.95 -15.07 -17.04
C PHE A 267 -5.94 -15.91 -16.23
N GLN A 268 -5.69 -17.13 -16.68
CA GLN A 268 -4.66 -18.00 -16.14
C GLN A 268 -3.62 -18.34 -17.20
N SER A 269 -2.37 -18.53 -16.81
CA SER A 269 -1.38 -19.12 -17.70
C SER A 269 -1.84 -20.52 -18.12
N PRO A 270 -1.70 -20.90 -19.41
CA PRO A 270 -1.94 -22.29 -19.83
C PRO A 270 -1.01 -23.30 -19.13
N THR A 271 0.08 -22.83 -18.56
CA THR A 271 1.13 -23.62 -17.90
C THR A 271 1.06 -23.54 -16.37
N TRP A 272 0.05 -22.93 -15.78
CA TRP A 272 -0.08 -22.68 -14.35
C TRP A 272 0.28 -23.89 -13.45
N ALA A 273 0.02 -25.11 -13.90
CA ALA A 273 0.32 -26.33 -13.15
C ALA A 273 1.82 -26.73 -13.20
N ASN A 274 2.64 -26.02 -13.97
CA ASN A 274 4.06 -26.31 -14.18
C ASN A 274 4.96 -25.11 -13.84
N ASP A 275 4.40 -24.01 -13.40
CA ASP A 275 5.13 -22.75 -13.11
C ASP A 275 5.68 -22.72 -11.68
#